data_4536e4d9eaa86cc274652fdd496c000d
#
_entry.id   4536e4d9eaa86cc274652fdd496c000d
#
_cell.length_a   1.000
_cell.length_b   1.000
_cell.length_c   1.000
_cell.angle_alpha   90.00
_cell.angle_beta   90.00
_cell.angle_gamma   90.00
#
_symmetry.space_group_name_H-M   'P 1'
#
loop_
_entity.id
_entity.type
_entity.pdbx_description
1 polymer ?
#
loop_
_entity_poly.entity_id
_entity_poly.type
_entity_poly.pdbx_seq_one_letter_code
_entity_poly.pdbx_strand_id
1 'polypeptide(L)'
;NRKSILWTRNWYHWSLFSNCISPGDFEAVTEVSKILKNSIPAGLSRHSKKDIDRCYEALKHAPRFRIHTFISTSPLHMKHKLNKSPEEVYEAIKEHVTYARKFTDDVEWSCEDGTRTDLDYMCKTVELAIKCGAKTINIPDTVGYTIPSEFTKIIQTLLNKVPNIDKAILSTHCHNDLGLAVANSLAGVQAGARQIECTINGLGERAGNAALEEVVMAIKTRPDLMPYDTGINTTLLS
;
A
#
# COMPACT_ATOMS: atom_id res chain seq x y z
N ASN A 1 24.65 -9.28 7.09
CA ASN A 1 23.88 -8.12 6.60
C ASN A 1 22.46 -8.57 6.31
N ARG A 2 21.59 -8.58 7.33
CA ARG A 2 20.15 -8.81 7.14
C ARG A 2 19.57 -7.58 6.50
N LYS A 3 18.96 -7.71 5.32
CA LYS A 3 18.19 -6.64 4.70
C LYS A 3 16.95 -6.41 5.56
N SER A 4 16.86 -5.25 6.22
CA SER A 4 15.66 -4.89 6.96
C SER A 4 14.51 -4.71 5.96
N ILE A 5 13.42 -5.48 6.16
CA ILE A 5 12.12 -5.03 5.64
C ILE A 5 11.84 -3.75 6.42
N LEU A 6 11.56 -2.68 5.70
CA LEU A 6 11.08 -1.44 6.31
C LEU A 6 9.63 -1.64 6.81
N TRP A 7 9.56 -2.39 7.89
CA TRP A 7 8.86 -1.86 9.04
C TRP A 7 9.84 -0.80 9.53
N THR A 8 9.63 0.46 9.19
CA THR A 8 10.52 1.52 9.63
C THR A 8 10.76 1.30 11.11
N ARG A 9 12.01 1.19 11.57
CA ARG A 9 12.37 1.02 12.96
C ARG A 9 11.47 1.89 13.81
N ASN A 10 10.64 1.28 14.69
CA ASN A 10 9.65 1.91 15.56
C ASN A 10 8.36 2.46 14.90
N TRP A 11 7.91 1.93 13.77
CA TRP A 11 6.73 2.45 13.11
C TRP A 11 5.67 1.36 12.91
N TYR A 12 4.58 1.42 13.65
CA TYR A 12 3.35 0.71 13.36
C TYR A 12 2.57 1.55 12.36
N HIS A 13 2.45 1.12 11.12
CA HIS A 13 1.52 1.71 10.19
C HIS A 13 0.13 1.14 10.48
N TRP A 14 -0.68 1.89 11.17
CA TRP A 14 -2.11 1.66 11.17
C TRP A 14 -2.66 2.38 9.95
N SER A 15 -2.83 1.63 8.85
CA SER A 15 -3.72 2.10 7.80
C SER A 15 -5.13 1.86 8.33
N LEU A 16 -5.72 2.89 8.89
CA LEU A 16 -7.17 2.91 9.06
C LEU A 16 -7.73 3.01 7.64
N PHE A 17 -8.15 1.88 7.09
CA PHE A 17 -8.87 1.79 5.81
C PHE A 17 -10.26 2.39 5.94
N SER A 18 -10.32 3.61 6.36
CA SER A 18 -11.52 4.37 6.44
C SER A 18 -11.30 5.56 5.52
N ASN A 19 -12.10 5.62 4.47
CA ASN A 19 -12.25 6.87 3.75
C ASN A 19 -12.65 7.91 4.79
N CYS A 20 -11.82 8.90 5.09
CA CYS A 20 -12.13 9.98 6.03
C CYS A 20 -13.38 10.80 5.64
N ILE A 21 -14.28 10.20 4.85
CA ILE A 21 -15.46 10.83 4.25
C ILE A 21 -16.65 10.77 5.21
N SER A 22 -16.86 9.63 5.89
CA SER A 22 -17.92 9.57 6.90
C SER A 22 -17.52 10.37 8.14
N PRO A 23 -18.45 11.01 8.85
CA PRO A 23 -18.14 11.74 10.07
C PRO A 23 -17.45 10.87 11.13
N GLY A 24 -17.94 9.64 11.36
CA GLY A 24 -17.38 8.72 12.35
C GLY A 24 -15.96 8.27 12.01
N ASP A 25 -15.68 7.99 10.76
CA ASP A 25 -14.34 7.61 10.30
C ASP A 25 -13.35 8.78 10.46
N PHE A 26 -13.78 9.98 10.10
CA PHE A 26 -12.98 11.17 10.28
C PHE A 26 -12.61 11.41 11.75
N GLU A 27 -13.57 11.30 12.66
CA GLU A 27 -13.33 11.42 14.09
C GLU A 27 -12.36 10.35 14.59
N ALA A 28 -12.57 9.08 14.22
CA ALA A 28 -11.70 7.97 14.60
C ALA A 28 -10.25 8.19 14.15
N VAL A 29 -10.03 8.55 12.89
CA VAL A 29 -8.68 8.84 12.35
C VAL A 29 -8.06 10.04 13.07
N THR A 30 -8.86 11.09 13.34
CA THR A 30 -8.39 12.28 14.06
C THR A 30 -7.93 11.93 15.47
N GLU A 31 -8.73 11.18 16.22
CA GLU A 31 -8.36 10.79 17.60
C GLU A 31 -7.13 9.88 17.63
N VAL A 32 -7.05 8.90 16.73
CA VAL A 32 -5.86 8.04 16.61
C VAL A 32 -4.63 8.88 16.26
N SER A 33 -4.75 9.84 15.34
CA SER A 33 -3.62 10.69 14.93
C SER A 33 -3.02 11.50 16.09
N LYS A 34 -3.83 11.89 17.07
CA LYS A 34 -3.40 12.66 18.26
C LYS A 34 -2.62 11.83 19.27
N ILE A 35 -2.90 10.53 19.35
CA ILE A 35 -2.31 9.65 20.40
C ILE A 35 -1.10 8.86 19.93
N LEU A 36 -0.93 8.67 18.62
CA LEU A 36 0.20 7.92 18.07
C LEU A 36 1.51 8.69 18.24
N LYS A 37 2.48 8.07 18.93
CA LYS A 37 3.81 8.65 19.18
C LYS A 37 4.92 7.96 18.37
N ASN A 38 4.82 6.64 18.25
CA ASN A 38 5.88 5.80 17.66
C ASN A 38 5.50 5.22 16.30
N SER A 39 4.31 5.55 15.80
CA SER A 39 3.80 5.09 14.51
C SER A 39 3.41 6.28 13.65
N ILE A 40 3.38 6.09 12.34
CA ILE A 40 2.91 7.09 11.40
C ILE A 40 1.45 6.74 11.05
N PRO A 41 0.45 7.55 11.43
CA PRO A 41 -0.90 7.33 10.94
C PRO A 41 -0.94 7.54 9.44
N ALA A 42 -1.63 6.64 8.74
CA ALA A 42 -1.88 6.73 7.31
C ALA A 42 -3.38 6.83 7.07
N GLY A 43 -3.80 7.78 6.27
CA GLY A 43 -5.19 7.93 5.85
C GLY A 43 -5.34 7.59 4.38
N LEU A 44 -6.39 6.83 4.05
CA LEU A 44 -6.72 6.45 2.70
C LEU A 44 -7.65 7.48 2.06
N SER A 45 -7.30 7.95 0.87
CA SER A 45 -8.12 8.87 0.10
C SER A 45 -8.26 8.42 -1.35
N ARG A 46 -9.45 8.59 -1.93
CA ARG A 46 -9.64 8.45 -3.37
C ARG A 46 -8.92 9.59 -4.10
N HIS A 47 -8.69 9.42 -5.41
CA HIS A 47 -8.17 10.47 -6.28
C HIS A 47 -9.19 11.60 -6.46
N SER A 48 -9.29 12.44 -5.44
CA SER A 48 -10.12 13.66 -5.42
C SER A 48 -9.49 14.64 -4.43
N LYS A 49 -9.38 15.92 -4.80
CA LYS A 49 -8.85 16.96 -3.91
C LYS A 49 -9.62 17.03 -2.60
N LYS A 50 -10.96 16.93 -2.68
CA LYS A 50 -11.83 16.95 -1.50
C LYS A 50 -11.49 15.81 -0.51
N ASP A 51 -11.23 14.60 -1.01
CA ASP A 51 -10.90 13.46 -0.16
C ASP A 51 -9.49 13.61 0.42
N ILE A 52 -8.54 14.10 -0.37
CA ILE A 52 -7.17 14.38 0.08
C ILE A 52 -7.17 15.48 1.15
N ASP A 53 -7.92 16.57 0.97
CA ASP A 53 -8.08 17.62 1.97
C ASP A 53 -8.66 17.07 3.27
N ARG A 54 -9.70 16.24 3.16
CA ARG A 54 -10.36 15.62 4.31
C ARG A 54 -9.40 14.68 5.06
N CYS A 55 -8.60 13.91 4.32
CA CYS A 55 -7.57 13.05 4.87
C CYS A 55 -6.50 13.86 5.62
N TYR A 56 -6.01 14.94 5.01
CA TYR A 56 -5.07 15.85 5.66
C TYR A 56 -5.63 16.44 6.96
N GLU A 57 -6.88 16.95 6.94
CA GLU A 57 -7.51 17.52 8.12
C GLU A 57 -7.58 16.53 9.29
N ALA A 58 -7.82 15.25 9.02
CA ALA A 58 -7.83 14.21 10.05
C ALA A 58 -6.43 13.89 10.60
N LEU A 59 -5.39 13.98 9.75
CA LEU A 59 -4.04 13.53 10.09
C LEU A 59 -3.11 14.64 10.61
N LYS A 60 -3.42 15.91 10.35
CA LYS A 60 -2.52 17.06 10.65
C LYS A 60 -2.13 17.21 12.12
N HIS A 61 -2.79 16.50 13.02
CA HIS A 61 -2.49 16.52 14.46
C HIS A 61 -1.32 15.60 14.84
N ALA A 62 -0.94 14.68 13.94
CA ALA A 62 0.22 13.82 14.14
C ALA A 62 1.52 14.58 13.77
N PRO A 63 2.64 14.34 14.45
CA PRO A 63 3.94 14.94 14.11
C PRO A 63 4.42 14.55 12.69
N ARG A 64 4.01 13.37 12.26
CA ARG A 64 4.27 12.80 10.92
C ARG A 64 3.06 11.97 10.53
N PHE A 65 2.68 12.04 9.26
CA PHE A 65 1.55 11.29 8.73
C PHE A 65 1.78 10.92 7.27
N ARG A 66 1.06 9.92 6.81
CA ARG A 66 1.05 9.46 5.41
C ARG A 66 -0.31 9.72 4.79
N ILE A 67 -0.31 10.25 3.58
CA ILE A 67 -1.50 10.26 2.72
C ILE A 67 -1.34 9.10 1.74
N HIS A 68 -2.26 8.13 1.82
CA HIS A 68 -2.34 7.01 0.90
C HIS A 68 -3.48 7.27 -0.09
N THR A 69 -3.15 7.47 -1.36
CA THR A 69 -4.14 7.74 -2.40
C THR A 69 -4.10 6.68 -3.48
N PHE A 70 -5.25 6.40 -4.11
CA PHE A 70 -5.37 5.29 -5.06
C PHE A 70 -6.32 5.61 -6.21
N ILE A 71 -6.07 4.99 -7.35
CA ILE A 71 -6.98 4.96 -8.49
C ILE A 71 -6.88 3.61 -9.19
N SER A 72 -8.00 3.12 -9.72
CA SER A 72 -8.01 1.86 -10.47
C SER A 72 -7.29 2.00 -11.79
N THR A 73 -6.45 1.01 -12.11
CA THR A 73 -5.65 0.96 -13.33
C THR A 73 -5.96 -0.22 -14.24
N SER A 74 -6.81 -1.17 -13.78
CA SER A 74 -7.24 -2.28 -14.62
C SER A 74 -8.22 -1.83 -15.72
N PRO A 75 -8.16 -2.43 -16.92
CA PRO A 75 -9.08 -2.10 -18.01
C PRO A 75 -10.54 -2.22 -17.61
N LEU A 76 -10.88 -3.24 -16.80
CA LEU A 76 -12.22 -3.46 -16.31
C LEU A 76 -12.73 -2.29 -15.46
N HIS A 77 -11.92 -1.86 -14.47
CA HIS A 77 -12.33 -0.79 -13.57
C HIS A 77 -12.23 0.59 -14.24
N MET A 78 -11.27 0.84 -15.09
CA MET A 78 -11.22 2.09 -15.87
C MET A 78 -12.49 2.28 -16.67
N LYS A 79 -12.93 1.22 -17.37
CA LYS A 79 -14.13 1.27 -18.24
C LYS A 79 -15.44 1.34 -17.45
N HIS A 80 -15.63 0.48 -16.43
CA HIS A 80 -16.95 0.26 -15.82
C HIS A 80 -17.13 0.94 -14.46
N LYS A 81 -16.04 1.24 -13.75
CA LYS A 81 -16.10 1.92 -12.44
C LYS A 81 -15.81 3.41 -12.56
N LEU A 82 -14.75 3.76 -13.30
CA LEU A 82 -14.31 5.15 -13.42
C LEU A 82 -14.92 5.88 -14.62
N ASN A 83 -15.31 5.14 -15.67
CA ASN A 83 -15.71 5.68 -16.97
C ASN A 83 -14.64 6.64 -17.52
N LYS A 84 -13.37 6.20 -17.48
CA LYS A 84 -12.19 6.98 -17.88
C LYS A 84 -11.32 6.19 -18.86
N SER A 85 -10.69 6.92 -19.78
CA SER A 85 -9.64 6.37 -20.62
C SER A 85 -8.34 6.17 -19.80
N PRO A 86 -7.39 5.34 -20.29
CA PRO A 86 -6.07 5.22 -19.68
C PRO A 86 -5.33 6.57 -19.56
N GLU A 87 -5.49 7.46 -20.54
CA GLU A 87 -4.90 8.79 -20.56
C GLU A 87 -5.48 9.68 -19.46
N GLU A 88 -6.80 9.65 -19.28
CA GLU A 88 -7.48 10.39 -18.21
C GLU A 88 -7.08 9.90 -16.83
N VAL A 89 -6.87 8.58 -16.66
CA VAL A 89 -6.34 8.00 -15.41
C VAL A 89 -4.90 8.45 -15.19
N TYR A 90 -4.08 8.47 -16.23
CA TYR A 90 -2.69 8.94 -16.16
C TYR A 90 -2.60 10.41 -15.71
N GLU A 91 -3.41 11.30 -16.28
CA GLU A 91 -3.47 12.70 -15.83
C GLU A 91 -4.02 12.86 -14.40
N ALA A 92 -5.01 12.03 -14.01
CA ALA A 92 -5.50 12.02 -12.64
C ALA A 92 -4.40 11.61 -11.63
N ILE A 93 -3.55 10.63 -11.94
CA ILE A 93 -2.41 10.24 -11.11
C ILE A 93 -1.49 11.44 -10.90
N LYS A 94 -1.11 12.11 -11.98
CA LYS A 94 -0.26 13.30 -11.94
C LYS A 94 -0.84 14.39 -11.05
N GLU A 95 -2.11 14.71 -11.25
CA GLU A 95 -2.79 15.77 -10.50
C GLU A 95 -2.85 15.45 -9.01
N HIS A 96 -3.36 14.28 -8.65
CA HIS A 96 -3.70 13.99 -7.25
C HIS A 96 -2.49 13.58 -6.41
N VAL A 97 -1.51 12.88 -6.97
CA VAL A 97 -0.25 12.60 -6.25
C VAL A 97 0.52 13.90 -6.01
N THR A 98 0.61 14.78 -7.01
CA THR A 98 1.22 16.11 -6.84
C THR A 98 0.46 16.95 -5.83
N TYR A 99 -0.86 16.82 -5.77
CA TYR A 99 -1.68 17.54 -4.79
C TYR A 99 -1.45 17.04 -3.37
N ALA A 100 -1.43 15.73 -3.15
CA ALA A 100 -1.15 15.12 -1.84
C ALA A 100 0.24 15.51 -1.31
N ARG A 101 1.23 15.65 -2.20
CA ARG A 101 2.58 16.09 -1.87
C ARG A 101 2.66 17.51 -1.27
N LYS A 102 1.65 18.33 -1.41
CA LYS A 102 1.61 19.65 -0.78
C LYS A 102 1.46 19.59 0.74
N PHE A 103 0.93 18.50 1.26
CA PHE A 103 0.63 18.31 2.67
C PHE A 103 1.68 17.49 3.43
N THR A 104 2.32 16.55 2.75
CA THR A 104 3.31 15.66 3.37
C THR A 104 4.35 15.18 2.36
N ASP A 105 5.54 14.86 2.87
CA ASP A 105 6.58 14.18 2.12
C ASP A 105 6.38 12.67 2.02
N ASP A 106 5.48 12.10 2.80
CA ASP A 106 5.16 10.68 2.84
C ASP A 106 3.82 10.43 2.13
N VAL A 107 3.89 10.30 0.81
CA VAL A 107 2.74 9.92 -0.03
C VAL A 107 2.91 8.49 -0.50
N GLU A 108 1.91 7.66 -0.25
CA GLU A 108 1.74 6.34 -0.81
C GLU A 108 0.71 6.36 -1.92
N TRP A 109 1.01 5.66 -3.02
CA TRP A 109 0.10 5.52 -4.14
C TRP A 109 -0.14 4.06 -4.48
N SER A 110 -1.41 3.68 -4.68
CA SER A 110 -1.82 2.35 -5.12
C SER A 110 -2.46 2.37 -6.49
N CYS A 111 -2.03 1.42 -7.33
CA CYS A 111 -2.74 1.04 -8.55
C CYS A 111 -3.86 0.05 -8.20
N GLU A 112 -5.04 0.53 -7.78
CA GLU A 112 -6.14 -0.36 -7.42
C GLU A 112 -6.43 -1.35 -8.55
N ASP A 113 -6.70 -2.61 -8.17
CA ASP A 113 -6.85 -3.73 -9.09
C ASP A 113 -5.57 -4.01 -9.91
N GLY A 114 -4.43 -3.85 -9.24
CA GLY A 114 -3.11 -3.89 -9.86
C GLY A 114 -2.81 -5.22 -10.53
N THR A 115 -3.17 -6.35 -9.91
CA THR A 115 -2.89 -7.68 -10.47
C THR A 115 -3.65 -7.99 -11.75
N ARG A 116 -4.70 -7.22 -12.09
CA ARG A 116 -5.42 -7.29 -13.37
C ARG A 116 -5.08 -6.14 -14.33
N THR A 117 -4.11 -5.32 -13.97
CA THR A 117 -3.62 -4.22 -14.80
C THR A 117 -2.62 -4.73 -15.82
N ASP A 118 -2.66 -4.21 -17.05
CA ASP A 118 -1.61 -4.46 -18.03
C ASP A 118 -0.25 -4.03 -17.49
N LEU A 119 0.77 -4.90 -17.58
CA LEU A 119 2.06 -4.67 -16.94
C LEU A 119 2.82 -3.47 -17.52
N ASP A 120 2.71 -3.20 -18.83
CA ASP A 120 3.40 -2.05 -19.42
C ASP A 120 2.70 -0.74 -19.03
N TYR A 121 1.38 -0.76 -18.91
CA TYR A 121 0.62 0.37 -18.38
C TYR A 121 0.91 0.58 -16.88
N MET A 122 0.99 -0.49 -16.10
CA MET A 122 1.40 -0.41 -14.68
C MET A 122 2.78 0.23 -14.54
N CYS A 123 3.77 -0.19 -15.32
CA CYS A 123 5.11 0.41 -15.28
C CYS A 123 5.05 1.92 -15.55
N LYS A 124 4.28 2.37 -16.54
CA LYS A 124 4.12 3.81 -16.86
C LYS A 124 3.45 4.59 -15.73
N THR A 125 2.41 4.04 -15.12
CA THR A 125 1.69 4.70 -14.02
C THR A 125 2.53 4.76 -12.74
N VAL A 126 3.28 3.70 -12.43
CA VAL A 126 4.23 3.66 -11.31
C VAL A 126 5.35 4.67 -11.49
N GLU A 127 5.97 4.73 -12.67
CA GLU A 127 6.99 5.73 -12.99
C GLU A 127 6.47 7.15 -12.78
N LEU A 128 5.25 7.42 -13.27
CA LEU A 128 4.61 8.73 -13.11
C LEU A 128 4.34 9.05 -11.63
N ALA A 129 3.76 8.13 -10.87
CA ALA A 129 3.46 8.34 -9.45
C ALA A 129 4.73 8.69 -8.64
N ILE A 130 5.84 7.96 -8.90
CA ILE A 130 7.14 8.26 -8.29
C ILE A 130 7.65 9.63 -8.72
N LYS A 131 7.54 9.97 -10.00
CA LYS A 131 7.94 11.29 -10.53
C LYS A 131 7.13 12.43 -9.91
N CYS A 132 5.86 12.20 -9.59
CA CYS A 132 4.99 13.14 -8.90
C CYS A 132 5.24 13.20 -7.39
N GLY A 133 6.09 12.32 -6.85
CA GLY A 133 6.58 12.37 -5.48
C GLY A 133 6.05 11.30 -4.54
N ALA A 134 5.37 10.26 -5.04
CA ALA A 134 5.07 9.09 -4.23
C ALA A 134 6.37 8.43 -3.74
N LYS A 135 6.43 8.13 -2.44
CA LYS A 135 7.57 7.47 -1.77
C LYS A 135 7.34 5.99 -1.55
N THR A 136 6.10 5.57 -1.59
CA THR A 136 5.68 4.18 -1.52
C THR A 136 4.72 3.89 -2.66
N ILE A 137 4.97 2.79 -3.35
CA ILE A 137 4.11 2.27 -4.42
C ILE A 137 3.55 0.95 -3.94
N ASN A 138 2.26 0.90 -3.73
CA ASN A 138 1.58 -0.29 -3.26
C ASN A 138 0.91 -1.02 -4.43
N ILE A 139 1.15 -2.32 -4.51
CA ILE A 139 0.64 -3.21 -5.56
C ILE A 139 -0.44 -4.10 -4.94
N PRO A 140 -1.73 -3.81 -5.19
CA PRO A 140 -2.81 -4.58 -4.59
C PRO A 140 -3.28 -5.73 -5.48
N ASP A 141 -3.38 -6.91 -4.87
CA ASP A 141 -4.21 -8.01 -5.33
C ASP A 141 -5.64 -7.81 -4.79
N THR A 142 -6.35 -6.87 -5.41
CA THR A 142 -7.63 -6.34 -4.90
C THR A 142 -8.73 -7.39 -4.86
N VAL A 143 -8.72 -8.36 -5.77
CA VAL A 143 -9.72 -9.43 -5.82
C VAL A 143 -9.21 -10.77 -5.28
N GLY A 144 -7.98 -10.82 -4.80
CA GLY A 144 -7.42 -11.99 -4.13
C GLY A 144 -7.29 -13.22 -5.03
N TYR A 145 -6.98 -13.04 -6.33
CA TYR A 145 -6.99 -14.14 -7.30
C TYR A 145 -5.60 -14.54 -7.80
N THR A 146 -4.58 -13.76 -7.46
CA THR A 146 -3.21 -13.98 -7.91
C THR A 146 -2.54 -15.13 -7.16
N ILE A 147 -1.62 -15.81 -7.82
CA ILE A 147 -0.77 -16.83 -7.21
C ILE A 147 0.64 -16.29 -6.97
N PRO A 148 1.45 -16.89 -6.06
CA PRO A 148 2.76 -16.35 -5.68
C PRO A 148 3.75 -16.12 -6.85
N SER A 149 3.77 -17.03 -7.82
CA SER A 149 4.65 -16.90 -9.00
C SER A 149 4.28 -15.71 -9.90
N GLU A 150 2.98 -15.43 -10.04
CA GLU A 150 2.49 -14.29 -10.81
C GLU A 150 2.79 -12.98 -10.07
N PHE A 151 2.54 -12.94 -8.76
CA PHE A 151 2.84 -11.77 -7.93
C PHE A 151 4.35 -11.46 -7.93
N THR A 152 5.20 -12.49 -7.83
CA THR A 152 6.66 -12.37 -7.99
C THR A 152 7.02 -11.71 -9.33
N LYS A 153 6.42 -12.19 -10.43
CA LYS A 153 6.66 -11.65 -11.78
C LYS A 153 6.29 -10.16 -11.88
N ILE A 154 5.17 -9.75 -11.27
CA ILE A 154 4.75 -8.34 -11.24
C ILE A 154 5.82 -7.48 -10.57
N ILE A 155 6.23 -7.83 -9.34
CA ILE A 155 7.24 -7.07 -8.59
C ILE A 155 8.58 -7.01 -9.34
N GLN A 156 9.05 -8.14 -9.87
CA GLN A 156 10.29 -8.18 -10.65
C GLN A 156 10.21 -7.35 -11.93
N THR A 157 9.06 -7.34 -12.60
CA THR A 157 8.85 -6.52 -13.80
C THR A 157 8.96 -5.03 -13.48
N LEU A 158 8.36 -4.58 -12.39
CA LEU A 158 8.48 -3.19 -11.93
C LEU A 158 9.92 -2.81 -11.60
N LEU A 159 10.63 -3.66 -10.86
CA LEU A 159 12.04 -3.43 -10.52
C LEU A 159 12.95 -3.35 -11.73
N ASN A 160 12.64 -4.09 -12.79
CA ASN A 160 13.47 -4.15 -13.99
C ASN A 160 13.12 -3.07 -15.03
N LYS A 161 11.83 -2.67 -15.13
CA LYS A 161 11.36 -1.81 -16.21
C LYS A 161 11.13 -0.35 -15.80
N VAL A 162 10.87 -0.06 -14.51
CA VAL A 162 10.58 1.30 -14.06
C VAL A 162 11.87 2.04 -13.75
N PRO A 163 12.24 3.10 -14.51
CA PRO A 163 13.58 3.70 -14.46
C PRO A 163 13.90 4.40 -13.13
N ASN A 164 12.89 4.85 -12.40
CA ASN A 164 13.02 5.58 -11.14
C ASN A 164 12.54 4.79 -9.91
N ILE A 165 12.48 3.47 -10.02
CA ILE A 165 11.93 2.59 -8.96
C ILE A 165 12.76 2.64 -7.67
N ASP A 166 14.04 2.94 -7.79
CA ASP A 166 14.98 3.11 -6.66
C ASP A 166 14.62 4.28 -5.72
N LYS A 167 13.76 5.20 -6.18
CA LYS A 167 13.30 6.37 -5.41
C LYS A 167 12.07 6.09 -4.56
N ALA A 168 11.50 4.89 -4.65
CA ALA A 168 10.32 4.50 -3.90
C ALA A 168 10.46 3.10 -3.29
N ILE A 169 9.63 2.85 -2.27
CA ILE A 169 9.49 1.54 -1.66
C ILE A 169 8.34 0.83 -2.36
N LEU A 170 8.56 -0.43 -2.80
CA LEU A 170 7.47 -1.28 -3.24
C LEU A 170 6.78 -1.92 -2.03
N SER A 171 5.46 -1.84 -2.01
CA SER A 171 4.56 -2.43 -1.02
C SER A 171 3.68 -3.50 -1.66
N THR A 172 3.26 -4.46 -0.86
CA THR A 172 2.31 -5.50 -1.24
C THR A 172 1.03 -5.36 -0.42
N HIS A 173 -0.12 -5.54 -1.07
CA HIS A 173 -1.43 -5.61 -0.43
C HIS A 173 -2.21 -6.75 -1.05
N CYS A 174 -2.52 -7.78 -0.29
CA CYS A 174 -3.13 -9.00 -0.83
C CYS A 174 -4.38 -9.37 -0.08
N HIS A 175 -5.49 -9.57 -0.82
CA HIS A 175 -6.72 -10.14 -0.30
C HIS A 175 -6.68 -11.68 -0.34
N ASN A 176 -7.53 -12.32 0.48
CA ASN A 176 -7.40 -13.75 0.83
C ASN A 176 -8.46 -14.63 0.18
N ASP A 177 -9.05 -14.20 -0.93
CA ASP A 177 -10.16 -14.91 -1.58
C ASP A 177 -9.78 -16.35 -2.01
N LEU A 178 -8.54 -16.56 -2.42
CA LEU A 178 -7.99 -17.91 -2.72
C LEU A 178 -7.20 -18.52 -1.54
N GLY A 179 -7.17 -17.88 -0.37
CA GLY A 179 -6.35 -18.33 0.76
C GLY A 179 -4.84 -18.11 0.55
N LEU A 180 -4.43 -17.19 -0.31
CA LEU A 180 -3.03 -16.98 -0.71
C LEU A 180 -2.46 -15.62 -0.31
N ALA A 181 -3.19 -14.81 0.45
CA ALA A 181 -2.77 -13.44 0.76
C ALA A 181 -1.39 -13.37 1.43
N VAL A 182 -1.13 -14.20 2.43
CA VAL A 182 0.17 -14.27 3.11
C VAL A 182 1.24 -14.79 2.17
N ALA A 183 0.95 -15.85 1.41
CA ALA A 183 1.90 -16.43 0.45
C ALA A 183 2.31 -15.42 -0.63
N ASN A 184 1.34 -14.68 -1.18
CA ASN A 184 1.59 -13.63 -2.18
C ASN A 184 2.41 -12.47 -1.59
N SER A 185 2.10 -12.03 -0.37
CA SER A 185 2.84 -10.97 0.32
C SER A 185 4.30 -11.36 0.56
N LEU A 186 4.55 -12.59 1.03
CA LEU A 186 5.91 -13.11 1.22
C LEU A 186 6.66 -13.28 -0.10
N ALA A 187 5.98 -13.76 -1.16
CA ALA A 187 6.56 -13.84 -2.50
C ALA A 187 6.96 -12.46 -3.04
N GLY A 188 6.13 -11.45 -2.82
CA GLY A 188 6.44 -10.07 -3.15
C GLY A 188 7.69 -9.53 -2.44
N VAL A 189 7.85 -9.85 -1.16
CA VAL A 189 9.05 -9.49 -0.38
C VAL A 189 10.29 -10.20 -0.92
N GLN A 190 10.20 -11.49 -1.22
CA GLN A 190 11.30 -12.24 -1.84
C GLN A 190 11.67 -11.66 -3.20
N ALA A 191 10.69 -11.19 -3.96
CA ALA A 191 10.89 -10.53 -5.26
C ALA A 191 11.51 -9.13 -5.15
N GLY A 192 11.41 -8.46 -3.99
CA GLY A 192 12.04 -7.16 -3.78
C GLY A 192 11.19 -6.09 -3.10
N ALA A 193 9.91 -6.34 -2.81
CA ALA A 193 9.10 -5.43 -2.01
C ALA A 193 9.68 -5.29 -0.58
N ARG A 194 9.43 -4.14 0.04
CA ARG A 194 9.96 -3.82 1.38
C ARG A 194 8.92 -3.29 2.34
N GLN A 195 7.68 -3.23 1.94
CA GLN A 195 6.52 -2.99 2.79
C GLN A 195 5.46 -4.06 2.51
N ILE A 196 4.72 -4.44 3.55
CA ILE A 196 3.54 -5.31 3.45
C ILE A 196 2.39 -4.60 4.14
N GLU A 197 1.29 -4.43 3.45
CA GLU A 197 0.01 -4.09 4.06
C GLU A 197 -0.69 -5.38 4.49
N CYS A 198 -1.00 -5.47 5.77
CA CYS A 198 -1.64 -6.64 6.38
C CYS A 198 -2.45 -6.19 7.59
N THR A 199 -3.30 -7.05 8.08
CA THR A 199 -4.20 -6.74 9.19
C THR A 199 -4.08 -7.79 10.31
N ILE A 200 -4.35 -7.37 11.54
CA ILE A 200 -4.42 -8.31 12.66
C ILE A 200 -5.54 -9.33 12.39
N ASN A 201 -5.24 -10.60 12.57
CA ASN A 201 -6.13 -11.74 12.29
C ASN A 201 -6.60 -11.81 10.82
N GLY A 202 -5.93 -11.13 9.89
CA GLY A 202 -6.34 -11.11 8.48
C GLY A 202 -7.70 -10.46 8.24
N LEU A 203 -8.19 -9.62 9.17
CA LEU A 203 -9.48 -8.93 9.01
C LEU A 203 -9.50 -8.07 7.76
N GLY A 204 -10.58 -8.12 7.00
CA GLY A 204 -10.72 -7.34 5.77
C GLY A 204 -11.95 -7.71 4.96
N GLU A 205 -12.04 -7.17 3.76
CA GLU A 205 -13.14 -7.42 2.84
C GLU A 205 -13.23 -8.91 2.45
N ARG A 206 -14.43 -9.41 2.29
CA ARG A 206 -14.76 -10.77 1.82
C ARG A 206 -14.08 -11.86 2.65
N ALA A 207 -13.01 -12.51 2.14
CA ALA A 207 -12.24 -13.54 2.84
C ALA A 207 -11.08 -12.98 3.69
N GLY A 208 -10.93 -11.67 3.73
CA GLY A 208 -9.92 -10.99 4.54
C GLY A 208 -8.66 -10.57 3.76
N ASN A 209 -7.67 -10.10 4.51
CA ASN A 209 -6.35 -9.67 4.04
C ASN A 209 -5.26 -10.65 4.49
N ALA A 210 -4.01 -10.37 4.12
CA ALA A 210 -2.87 -11.05 4.72
C ALA A 210 -2.87 -10.82 6.25
N ALA A 211 -2.73 -11.89 7.03
CA ALA A 211 -2.67 -11.81 8.48
C ALA A 211 -1.28 -11.34 8.94
N LEU A 212 -1.23 -10.28 9.76
CA LEU A 212 0.00 -9.70 10.29
C LEU A 212 0.86 -10.74 11.02
N GLU A 213 0.23 -11.48 11.93
CA GLU A 213 0.88 -12.49 12.76
C GLU A 213 1.50 -13.61 11.91
N GLU A 214 0.84 -14.06 10.86
CA GLU A 214 1.36 -15.11 9.97
C GLU A 214 2.57 -14.59 9.18
N VAL A 215 2.49 -13.38 8.63
CA VAL A 215 3.61 -12.74 7.93
C VAL A 215 4.82 -12.58 8.86
N VAL A 216 4.60 -12.02 10.05
CA VAL A 216 5.66 -11.79 11.04
C VAL A 216 6.29 -13.10 11.49
N MET A 217 5.48 -14.10 11.80
CA MET A 217 5.98 -15.40 12.26
C MET A 217 6.70 -16.17 11.15
N ALA A 218 6.26 -16.09 9.90
CA ALA A 218 6.99 -16.65 8.76
C ALA A 218 8.41 -16.08 8.65
N ILE A 219 8.56 -14.75 8.78
CA ILE A 219 9.86 -14.07 8.76
C ILE A 219 10.72 -14.48 9.95
N LYS A 220 10.16 -14.55 11.16
CA LYS A 220 10.90 -14.89 12.38
C LYS A 220 11.32 -16.35 12.46
N THR A 221 10.47 -17.28 11.99
CA THR A 221 10.72 -18.72 12.08
C THR A 221 11.54 -19.28 10.93
N ARG A 222 11.56 -18.60 9.78
CA ARG A 222 12.29 -19.04 8.57
C ARG A 222 13.38 -18.03 8.13
N PRO A 223 14.30 -17.64 9.02
CA PRO A 223 15.38 -16.72 8.68
C PRO A 223 16.35 -17.28 7.63
N ASP A 224 16.34 -18.60 7.43
CA ASP A 224 17.06 -19.32 6.37
C ASP A 224 16.55 -18.95 4.96
N LEU A 225 15.24 -18.79 4.77
CA LEU A 225 14.60 -18.46 3.50
C LEU A 225 14.14 -17.01 3.42
N MET A 226 13.87 -16.41 4.57
CA MET A 226 13.42 -15.03 4.74
C MET A 226 14.43 -14.22 5.56
N PRO A 227 15.59 -13.86 4.97
CA PRO A 227 16.67 -13.18 5.70
C PRO A 227 16.34 -11.70 5.95
N TYR A 228 15.14 -11.46 6.44
CA TYR A 228 14.60 -10.15 6.75
C TYR A 228 14.41 -10.00 8.25
N ASP A 229 14.14 -8.79 8.70
CA ASP A 229 13.80 -8.50 10.09
C ASP A 229 12.56 -7.62 10.18
N THR A 230 11.86 -7.70 11.28
CA THR A 230 10.66 -6.93 11.59
C THR A 230 10.76 -6.38 13.01
N GLY A 231 10.35 -5.14 13.20
CA GLY A 231 10.29 -4.51 14.51
C GLY A 231 9.07 -4.90 15.37
N ILE A 232 8.22 -5.80 14.86
CA ILE A 232 7.02 -6.23 15.61
C ILE A 232 7.44 -7.04 16.82
N ASN A 233 6.90 -6.69 18.00
CA ASN A 233 7.08 -7.46 19.21
C ASN A 233 6.15 -8.68 19.19
N THR A 234 6.73 -9.84 18.89
CA THR A 234 5.96 -11.09 18.73
C THR A 234 5.32 -11.59 20.02
N THR A 235 5.79 -11.14 21.20
CA THR A 235 5.16 -11.50 22.48
C THR A 235 3.80 -10.86 22.69
N LEU A 236 3.46 -9.88 21.86
CA LEU A 236 2.15 -9.19 21.88
C LEU A 236 1.20 -9.69 20.77
N LEU A 237 1.64 -10.65 19.97
CA LEU A 237 0.82 -11.31 18.95
C LEU A 237 0.11 -12.52 19.57
N SER A 238 -1.10 -12.33 20.05
CA SER A 238 -1.91 -13.41 20.63
C SER A 238 -3.40 -13.17 20.38
#